data_ffcc3629075cc6c0e2320ffa72a967e0
#
_entry.id   ffcc3629075cc6c0e2320ffa72a967e0
#
_cell.length_a   1.000
_cell.length_b   1.000
_cell.length_c   1.000
_cell.angle_alpha   90.00
_cell.angle_beta   90.00
_cell.angle_gamma   90.00
#
_symmetry.space_group_name_H-M   'P 1'
#
loop_
_entity.id
_entity.type
_entity.pdbx_description
1 polymer ?
#
loop_
_entity_poly.entity_id
_entity_poly.type
_entity_poly.pdbx_seq_one_letter_code
_entity_poly.pdbx_strand_id
1 'polypeptide(L)'
;MGCWLGALGRLMILPEPDEKLIRDFLDFTIQTCPKEYSEDEKFRNTWFFDEKNRLISGIGKFAEPSIWYEHLKENFFEKRGYELIGDPKIVGECDLDIWLLGDARFEEYTKWEERVRKIRKKDRYPDEPGWSVL
;
A
#
# COMPACT_ATOMS: atom_id res chain seq x y z
N MET A 1 17.67 15.53 5.55
CA MET A 1 17.47 15.15 4.15
C MET A 1 16.84 13.77 4.08
N GLY A 2 15.88 13.63 3.22
CA GLY A 2 15.23 12.33 3.03
C GLY A 2 16.00 11.44 2.07
N CYS A 3 15.99 10.15 2.35
CA CYS A 3 16.53 9.15 1.46
C CYS A 3 15.38 8.47 0.71
N TRP A 4 15.65 8.02 -0.49
CA TRP A 4 14.72 7.18 -1.22
C TRP A 4 14.85 5.74 -0.75
N LEU A 5 13.75 5.13 -0.36
CA LEU A 5 13.67 3.75 0.09
C LEU A 5 12.54 3.04 -0.62
N GLY A 6 12.69 1.75 -0.81
CA GLY A 6 11.66 0.89 -1.37
C GLY A 6 11.84 -0.53 -0.90
N ALA A 7 11.06 -1.44 -1.44
CA ALA A 7 11.18 -2.86 -1.12
C ALA A 7 11.05 -3.70 -2.38
N LEU A 8 11.98 -4.64 -2.54
CA LEU A 8 11.92 -5.65 -3.59
C LEU A 8 11.01 -6.79 -3.14
N GLY A 9 10.47 -7.49 -4.12
CA GLY A 9 9.67 -8.68 -3.89
C GLY A 9 8.18 -8.42 -3.93
N ARG A 10 7.46 -9.52 -3.98
CA ARG A 10 5.99 -9.53 -4.01
C ARG A 10 5.50 -10.49 -2.95
N LEU A 11 4.68 -9.99 -2.05
CA LEU A 11 4.16 -10.81 -0.97
C LEU A 11 2.83 -11.43 -1.39
N MET A 12 2.76 -12.75 -1.27
CA MET A 12 1.49 -13.43 -1.46
C MET A 12 0.62 -13.25 -0.23
N ILE A 13 -0.67 -13.11 -0.43
CA ILE A 13 -1.63 -12.93 0.65
C ILE A 13 -2.58 -14.13 0.66
N LEU A 14 -2.70 -14.81 1.79
CA LEU A 14 -3.61 -15.95 1.97
C LEU A 14 -4.59 -15.68 3.12
N PRO A 15 -5.90 -15.94 2.93
CA PRO A 15 -6.55 -16.30 1.67
C PRO A 15 -6.50 -15.18 0.64
N GLU A 16 -6.94 -15.44 -0.58
CA GLU A 16 -6.90 -14.44 -1.64
C GLU A 16 -7.71 -13.19 -1.26
N PRO A 17 -7.15 -11.99 -1.42
CA PRO A 17 -7.86 -10.76 -1.11
C PRO A 17 -9.12 -10.56 -1.96
N ASP A 18 -10.19 -10.11 -1.31
CA ASP A 18 -11.41 -9.71 -1.99
C ASP A 18 -11.51 -8.18 -2.03
N GLU A 19 -12.55 -7.68 -2.67
CA GLU A 19 -12.76 -6.24 -2.81
C GLU A 19 -12.96 -5.57 -1.45
N LYS A 20 -13.61 -6.25 -0.51
CA LYS A 20 -13.81 -5.72 0.83
C LYS A 20 -12.49 -5.50 1.56
N LEU A 21 -11.58 -6.47 1.47
CA LEU A 21 -10.27 -6.33 2.09
C LEU A 21 -9.51 -5.14 1.51
N ILE A 22 -9.58 -4.95 0.20
CA ILE A 22 -8.89 -3.85 -0.47
C ILE A 22 -9.46 -2.50 -0.03
N ARG A 23 -10.77 -2.38 0.12
CA ARG A 23 -11.40 -1.18 0.66
C ARG A 23 -10.96 -0.90 2.08
N ASP A 24 -10.97 -1.94 2.92
CA ASP A 24 -10.53 -1.81 4.31
C ASP A 24 -9.06 -1.41 4.39
N PHE A 25 -8.23 -1.94 3.50
CA PHE A 25 -6.82 -1.57 3.40
C PHE A 25 -6.64 -0.08 3.09
N LEU A 26 -7.41 0.43 2.13
CA LEU A 26 -7.37 1.84 1.77
C LEU A 26 -7.73 2.73 2.95
N ASP A 27 -8.80 2.37 3.64
CA ASP A 27 -9.23 3.13 4.82
C ASP A 27 -8.21 3.07 5.95
N PHE A 28 -7.67 1.87 6.19
CA PHE A 28 -6.67 1.67 7.24
C PHE A 28 -5.40 2.51 7.02
N THR A 29 -4.91 2.55 5.78
CA THR A 29 -3.68 3.29 5.47
C THR A 29 -3.86 4.81 5.51
N ILE A 30 -5.09 5.29 5.41
CA ILE A 30 -5.41 6.71 5.55
C ILE A 30 -5.65 7.07 7.01
N GLN A 31 -6.36 6.21 7.75
CA GLN A 31 -6.82 6.50 9.11
C GLN A 31 -5.81 6.16 10.19
N THR A 32 -4.82 5.33 9.89
CA THR A 32 -3.83 4.90 10.89
C THR A 32 -2.42 5.25 10.45
N CYS A 33 -1.52 5.26 11.43
CA CYS A 33 -0.10 5.47 11.22
C CYS A 33 0.65 4.53 12.16
N PRO A 34 1.81 4.00 11.75
CA PRO A 34 2.61 3.20 12.66
C PRO A 34 2.93 3.94 13.95
N LYS A 35 2.86 3.24 15.08
CA LYS A 35 3.09 3.82 16.40
C LYS A 35 4.51 4.36 16.61
N GLU A 36 5.44 3.93 15.79
CA GLU A 36 6.83 4.37 15.82
C GLU A 36 6.99 5.81 15.34
N TYR A 37 5.97 6.36 14.67
CA TYR A 37 6.02 7.75 14.20
C TYR A 37 5.36 8.67 15.21
N SER A 38 5.96 9.86 15.38
CA SER A 38 5.31 10.96 16.09
C SER A 38 4.29 11.61 15.16
N GLU A 39 3.41 12.43 15.71
CA GLU A 39 2.40 13.14 14.92
C GLU A 39 3.01 14.04 13.84
N ASP A 40 4.24 14.49 14.05
CA ASP A 40 4.94 15.38 13.13
C ASP A 40 5.72 14.60 12.05
N GLU A 41 5.88 13.29 12.21
CA GLU A 41 6.68 12.45 11.32
C GLU A 41 5.80 11.47 10.56
N LYS A 42 4.90 12.00 9.74
CA LYS A 42 4.00 11.14 8.97
C LYS A 42 4.65 10.67 7.68
N PHE A 43 5.34 9.55 7.74
CA PHE A 43 5.86 8.90 6.55
C PHE A 43 4.74 8.17 5.83
N ARG A 44 4.74 8.28 4.52
CA ARG A 44 3.68 7.70 3.69
C ARG A 44 3.82 6.20 3.58
N ASN A 45 2.66 5.53 3.53
CA ASN A 45 2.62 4.13 3.13
C ASN A 45 2.99 4.00 1.66
N THR A 46 3.96 3.11 1.36
CA THR A 46 4.37 2.82 -0.01
C THR A 46 3.81 1.50 -0.52
N TRP A 47 3.11 0.75 0.33
CA TRP A 47 2.58 -0.57 0.00
C TRP A 47 1.23 -0.48 -0.71
N PHE A 48 1.04 -1.31 -1.72
CA PHE A 48 -0.21 -1.39 -2.48
C PHE A 48 -0.35 -2.77 -3.12
N PHE A 49 -1.49 -3.04 -3.74
CA PHE A 49 -1.75 -4.33 -4.38
C PHE A 49 -1.43 -4.26 -5.86
N ASP A 50 -0.73 -5.28 -6.38
CA ASP A 50 -0.53 -5.43 -7.81
C ASP A 50 -1.79 -6.03 -8.49
N GLU A 51 -1.74 -6.26 -9.80
CA GLU A 51 -2.88 -6.78 -10.54
C GLU A 51 -3.31 -8.18 -10.10
N LYS A 52 -2.40 -8.94 -9.50
CA LYS A 52 -2.67 -10.29 -8.99
C LYS A 52 -2.97 -10.30 -7.49
N ASN A 53 -3.26 -9.13 -6.92
CA ASN A 53 -3.55 -8.95 -5.50
C ASN A 53 -2.41 -9.40 -4.57
N ARG A 54 -1.17 -9.25 -5.03
CA ARG A 54 0.00 -9.41 -4.17
C ARG A 54 0.37 -8.05 -3.59
N LEU A 55 0.93 -8.06 -2.40
CA LEU A 55 1.36 -6.81 -1.75
C LEU A 55 2.76 -6.46 -2.20
N ILE A 56 2.91 -5.26 -2.76
CA ILE A 56 4.18 -4.75 -3.25
C ILE A 56 4.41 -3.34 -2.72
N SER A 57 5.65 -2.89 -2.72
CA SER A 57 6.01 -1.53 -2.33
C SER A 57 6.56 -0.76 -3.52
N GLY A 58 6.18 0.48 -3.63
CA GLY A 58 6.88 1.44 -4.48
C GLY A 58 8.12 1.98 -3.79
N ILE A 59 8.74 2.98 -4.39
CA ILE A 59 9.80 3.73 -3.75
C ILE A 59 9.26 5.10 -3.35
N GLY A 60 9.82 5.67 -2.30
CA GLY A 60 9.41 6.99 -1.86
C GLY A 60 10.52 7.69 -1.12
N LYS A 61 10.54 9.01 -1.24
CA LYS A 61 11.38 9.87 -0.43
C LYS A 61 10.72 10.06 0.92
N PHE A 62 11.48 9.99 1.99
CA PHE A 62 10.96 10.00 3.37
C PHE A 62 10.01 8.83 3.64
N ALA A 63 10.17 7.73 2.94
CA ALA A 63 9.36 6.54 3.18
C ALA A 63 10.10 5.59 4.11
N GLU A 64 9.32 4.78 4.84
CA GLU A 64 9.86 3.75 5.72
C GLU A 64 9.08 2.45 5.49
N PRO A 65 9.37 1.76 4.37
CA PRO A 65 8.57 0.59 4.00
C PRO A 65 8.62 -0.55 5.01
N SER A 66 9.72 -0.73 5.74
CA SER A 66 9.80 -1.79 6.76
C SER A 66 8.87 -1.54 7.94
N ILE A 67 8.77 -0.30 8.40
CA ILE A 67 7.89 0.07 9.53
C ILE A 67 6.43 -0.08 9.11
N TRP A 68 6.07 0.40 7.93
CA TRP A 68 4.73 0.22 7.40
C TRP A 68 4.39 -1.24 7.16
N TYR A 69 5.36 -2.05 6.70
CA TYR A 69 5.16 -3.47 6.53
C TYR A 69 4.77 -4.14 7.84
N GLU A 70 5.51 -3.89 8.91
CA GLU A 70 5.20 -4.46 10.24
C GLU A 70 3.83 -3.97 10.74
N HIS A 71 3.53 -2.71 10.55
CA HIS A 71 2.23 -2.14 10.93
C HIS A 71 1.08 -2.81 10.19
N LEU A 72 1.20 -2.98 8.88
CA LEU A 72 0.19 -3.64 8.07
C LEU A 72 0.05 -5.11 8.43
N LYS A 73 1.17 -5.80 8.59
CA LYS A 73 1.18 -7.22 8.94
C LYS A 73 0.47 -7.47 10.27
N GLU A 74 0.88 -6.79 11.31
CA GLU A 74 0.39 -7.04 12.67
C GLU A 74 -0.99 -6.46 12.93
N ASN A 75 -1.26 -5.27 12.43
CA ASN A 75 -2.46 -4.53 12.80
C ASN A 75 -3.57 -4.58 11.75
N PHE A 76 -3.26 -5.01 10.54
CA PHE A 76 -4.25 -5.12 9.49
C PHE A 76 -4.48 -6.55 9.03
N PHE A 77 -3.47 -7.19 8.43
CA PHE A 77 -3.64 -8.51 7.83
C PHE A 77 -3.89 -9.62 8.85
N GLU A 78 -3.03 -9.73 9.85
CA GLU A 78 -3.17 -10.78 10.87
C GLU A 78 -4.47 -10.67 11.64
N LYS A 79 -4.89 -9.47 11.97
CA LYS A 79 -6.16 -9.25 12.69
C LYS A 79 -7.39 -9.64 11.89
N ARG A 80 -7.26 -9.72 10.58
CA ARG A 80 -8.35 -10.13 9.68
C ARG A 80 -8.22 -11.55 9.20
N GLY A 81 -7.28 -12.30 9.74
CA GLY A 81 -7.07 -13.71 9.39
C GLY A 81 -6.30 -13.93 8.10
N TYR A 82 -5.55 -12.94 7.65
CA TYR A 82 -4.72 -13.05 6.46
C TYR A 82 -3.26 -13.24 6.82
N GLU A 83 -2.56 -14.02 6.01
CA GLU A 83 -1.14 -14.27 6.16
C GLU A 83 -0.38 -13.68 4.98
N LEU A 84 0.72 -12.99 5.27
CA LEU A 84 1.63 -12.48 4.24
C LEU A 84 2.78 -13.46 4.09
N ILE A 85 3.01 -13.92 2.85
CA ILE A 85 4.05 -14.90 2.55
C ILE A 85 5.10 -14.27 1.67
N GLY A 86 6.34 -14.31 2.14
CA GLY A 86 7.51 -13.76 1.48
C GLY A 86 8.29 -12.83 2.38
N ASP A 87 9.52 -12.54 1.98
CA ASP A 87 10.41 -11.64 2.72
C ASP A 87 10.73 -10.44 1.83
N PRO A 88 10.20 -9.26 2.16
CA PRO A 88 10.54 -8.07 1.41
C PRO A 88 11.99 -7.66 1.70
N LYS A 89 12.73 -7.29 0.67
CA LYS A 89 14.09 -6.78 0.81
C LYS A 89 14.07 -5.27 0.66
N ILE A 90 14.42 -4.57 1.72
CA ILE A 90 14.48 -3.11 1.69
C ILE A 90 15.72 -2.65 0.92
N VAL A 91 15.52 -1.72 0.01
CA VAL A 91 16.59 -1.14 -0.80
C VAL A 91 16.58 0.37 -0.66
N GLY A 92 17.76 0.96 -0.70
CA GLY A 92 17.94 2.41 -0.59
C GLY A 92 18.59 3.01 -1.83
N GLU A 93 18.81 4.33 -1.81
CA GLU A 93 19.40 5.08 -2.94
C GLU A 93 20.75 4.55 -3.40
N CYS A 94 21.51 3.94 -2.49
CA CYS A 94 22.84 3.40 -2.81
C CYS A 94 22.77 2.09 -3.56
N ASP A 95 21.59 1.46 -3.63
CA ASP A 95 21.40 0.22 -4.37
C ASP A 95 21.01 0.54 -5.81
N LEU A 96 21.71 -0.03 -6.77
CA LEU A 96 21.40 0.19 -8.18
C LEU A 96 19.98 -0.25 -8.53
N ASP A 97 19.50 -1.29 -7.85
CA ASP A 97 18.18 -1.88 -8.11
C ASP A 97 17.02 -0.95 -7.79
N ILE A 98 17.23 0.07 -6.96
CA ILE A 98 16.14 0.97 -6.56
C ILE A 98 15.57 1.74 -7.76
N TRP A 99 16.42 2.13 -8.70
CA TRP A 99 15.98 2.90 -9.86
C TRP A 99 15.21 2.04 -10.86
N LEU A 100 15.65 0.79 -11.04
CA LEU A 100 14.92 -0.18 -11.85
C LEU A 100 13.58 -0.52 -11.22
N LEU A 101 13.57 -0.68 -9.89
CA LEU A 101 12.34 -0.91 -9.14
C LEU A 101 11.37 0.26 -9.30
N GLY A 102 11.88 1.48 -9.22
CA GLY A 102 11.06 2.69 -9.35
C GLY A 102 10.33 2.77 -10.68
N ASP A 103 11.04 2.47 -11.77
CA ASP A 103 10.44 2.48 -13.10
C ASP A 103 9.32 1.43 -13.23
N ALA A 104 9.60 0.20 -12.78
CA ALA A 104 8.62 -0.87 -12.81
C ALA A 104 7.41 -0.56 -11.91
N ARG A 105 7.66 -0.05 -10.72
CA ARG A 105 6.60 0.25 -9.75
C ARG A 105 5.75 1.45 -10.14
N PHE A 106 6.32 2.40 -10.88
CA PHE A 106 5.56 3.56 -11.34
C PHE A 106 4.37 3.11 -12.20
N GLU A 107 4.59 2.20 -13.13
CA GLU A 107 3.54 1.69 -13.98
C GLU A 107 2.49 0.91 -13.18
N GLU A 108 2.95 0.05 -12.28
CA GLU A 108 2.06 -0.72 -11.41
C GLU A 108 1.26 0.19 -10.47
N TYR A 109 1.87 1.23 -9.93
CA TYR A 109 1.19 2.20 -9.08
C TYR A 109 0.13 2.99 -9.83
N THR A 110 0.38 3.32 -11.08
CA THR A 110 -0.61 4.01 -11.93
C THR A 110 -1.87 3.15 -12.10
N LYS A 111 -1.69 1.85 -12.31
CA LYS A 111 -2.82 0.90 -12.38
C LYS A 111 -3.56 0.78 -11.05
N TRP A 112 -2.82 0.79 -9.95
CA TRP A 112 -3.39 0.79 -8.61
C TRP A 112 -4.24 2.05 -8.37
N GLU A 113 -3.74 3.22 -8.73
CA GLU A 113 -4.48 4.47 -8.58
C GLU A 113 -5.79 4.46 -9.37
N GLU A 114 -5.79 3.91 -10.57
CA GLU A 114 -7.00 3.76 -11.37
C GLU A 114 -8.01 2.84 -10.69
N ARG A 115 -7.53 1.73 -10.13
CA ARG A 115 -8.35 0.79 -9.37
C ARG A 115 -8.95 1.44 -8.13
N VAL A 116 -8.16 2.20 -7.41
CA VAL A 116 -8.62 2.95 -6.23
C VAL A 116 -9.73 3.93 -6.61
N ARG A 117 -9.55 4.67 -7.69
CA ARG A 117 -10.58 5.60 -8.15
C ARG A 117 -11.89 4.89 -8.47
N LYS A 118 -11.83 3.73 -9.11
CA LYS A 118 -13.03 2.95 -9.42
C LYS A 118 -13.72 2.44 -8.17
N ILE A 119 -12.96 1.97 -7.21
CA ILE A 119 -13.49 1.49 -5.93
C ILE A 119 -14.16 2.64 -5.17
N ARG A 120 -13.48 3.77 -5.04
CA ARG A 120 -14.00 4.94 -4.34
C ARG A 120 -15.27 5.49 -4.99
N LYS A 121 -15.30 5.50 -6.30
CA LYS A 121 -16.47 5.93 -7.05
C LYS A 121 -17.65 5.00 -6.83
N LYS A 122 -17.41 3.70 -6.84
CA LYS A 122 -18.44 2.68 -6.60
C LYS A 122 -19.00 2.75 -5.19
N ASP A 123 -18.15 2.98 -4.19
CA ASP A 123 -18.55 3.10 -2.80
C ASP A 123 -19.38 4.36 -2.55
N ARG A 124 -19.06 5.41 -3.26
CA ARG A 124 -19.65 6.73 -3.02
C ARG A 124 -21.02 6.91 -3.63
N TYR A 125 -21.17 6.47 -4.87
CA TYR A 125 -22.41 6.71 -5.61
C TYR A 125 -23.65 5.98 -5.09
N PRO A 126 -23.59 4.73 -4.65
CA PRO A 126 -24.79 4.03 -4.19
C PRO A 126 -25.40 4.61 -2.92
N ASP A 127 -24.57 5.22 -2.07
CA ASP A 127 -24.99 5.65 -0.74
C ASP A 127 -25.29 7.15 -0.63
N GLU A 128 -25.10 7.89 -1.72
CA GLU A 128 -25.32 9.33 -1.73
C GLU A 128 -26.31 9.72 -2.82
N PRO A 129 -27.61 9.73 -2.53
CA PRO A 129 -28.63 10.01 -3.52
C PRO A 129 -28.47 11.34 -4.24
N GLY A 130 -27.88 12.34 -3.59
CA GLY A 130 -27.61 13.64 -4.19
C GLY A 130 -26.67 13.60 -5.39
N TRP A 131 -25.86 12.58 -5.50
CA TRP A 131 -24.93 12.45 -6.60
C TRP A 131 -25.58 12.12 -7.93
N SER A 132 -26.69 11.41 -7.89
CA SER A 132 -27.41 11.03 -9.09
C SER A 132 -28.10 12.22 -9.75
N VAL A 133 -28.20 13.33 -9.05
CA VAL A 133 -28.86 14.53 -9.52
C VAL A 133 -27.88 15.51 -10.16
N LEU A 134 -26.61 15.27 -9.94
CA LEU A 134 -25.56 16.10 -10.48
C LEU A 134 -25.02 15.57 -11.79
#